data_6cc3eaa36ea0adc4aa56e7e8a2270328
#
_entry.id   6cc3eaa36ea0adc4aa56e7e8a2270328
#
_cell.length_a   1.000
_cell.length_b   1.000
_cell.length_c   1.000
_cell.angle_alpha   90.00
_cell.angle_beta   90.00
_cell.angle_gamma   90.00
#
_symmetry.space_group_name_H-M   'P 1'
#
loop_
_entity.id
_entity.type
_entity.pdbx_description
1 polymer ?
#
loop_
_entity_poly.entity_id
_entity_poly.type
_entity_poly.pdbx_seq_one_letter_code
_entity_poly.pdbx_strand_id
1 'polypeptide(L)'
;NECQNICDYCGFSLTNAVPRKTLTASEIIAEASVLSQQGFEHVLLVTGEAQRKVHLQYFRDALRVLRPHFANLSMEVQPLEQHEYESLASDGLHSVLVYQETYHFGSYRSHHTKGKKSNMIWRLETPDRLGAAGVKKIGLGCLYGLTEDWRTDAFFAALHLDYLERTYWRST
;
A
#
# COMPACT_ATOMS: atom_id res chain seq x y z
N ASN A 1 11.81 -3.23 -3.55
CA ASN A 1 12.16 -2.96 -2.13
C ASN A 1 12.93 -1.64 -1.92
N GLU A 2 12.94 -0.76 -2.91
CA GLU A 2 13.45 0.60 -2.78
C GLU A 2 12.58 1.40 -1.81
N CYS A 3 13.18 2.05 -0.80
CA CYS A 3 12.46 2.87 0.16
C CYS A 3 13.27 4.10 0.55
N GLN A 4 12.61 5.24 0.76
CA GLN A 4 13.19 6.52 1.17
C GLN A 4 12.82 6.88 2.62
N ASN A 5 12.00 6.05 3.28
CA ASN A 5 11.60 6.25 4.66
C ASN A 5 12.60 5.67 5.65
N ILE A 6 12.64 6.24 6.84
CA ILE A 6 13.30 5.66 8.00
C ILE A 6 12.20 5.24 8.99
N CYS A 7 12.01 3.91 9.09
CA CYS A 7 11.11 3.26 10.05
C CYS A 7 11.93 2.24 10.82
N ASP A 8 11.98 2.33 12.13
CA ASP A 8 12.90 1.56 12.97
C ASP A 8 12.60 0.05 13.04
N TYR A 9 11.36 -0.34 12.75
CA TYR A 9 10.91 -1.75 12.72
C TYR A 9 11.04 -2.41 11.33
N CYS A 10 11.34 -1.64 10.27
CA CYS A 10 11.26 -2.13 8.90
C CYS A 10 12.64 -2.55 8.36
N GLY A 11 12.75 -3.81 7.89
CA GLY A 11 13.98 -4.31 7.26
C GLY A 11 14.38 -3.53 6.00
N PHE A 12 13.44 -2.86 5.31
CA PHE A 12 13.71 -2.02 4.15
C PHE A 12 13.88 -0.53 4.47
N SER A 13 14.02 -0.17 5.76
CA SER A 13 14.34 1.20 6.17
C SER A 13 15.54 1.75 5.40
N LEU A 14 15.51 3.04 5.05
CA LEU A 14 16.56 3.67 4.23
C LEU A 14 17.99 3.46 4.78
N THR A 15 18.10 3.40 6.10
CA THR A 15 19.40 3.24 6.80
C THR A 15 19.96 1.83 6.74
N ASN A 16 19.15 0.84 6.36
CA ASN A 16 19.62 -0.54 6.32
C ASN A 16 20.36 -0.84 5.01
N ALA A 17 21.53 -1.45 5.15
CA ALA A 17 22.38 -1.87 4.03
C ALA A 17 21.85 -3.19 3.44
N VAL A 18 20.77 -3.10 2.63
CA VAL A 18 20.19 -4.24 1.94
C VAL A 18 20.24 -4.04 0.42
N PRO A 19 20.36 -5.10 -0.39
CA PRO A 19 20.24 -5.00 -1.84
C PRO A 19 18.88 -4.37 -2.23
N ARG A 20 18.92 -3.34 -3.07
CA ARG A 20 17.74 -2.63 -3.54
C ARG A 20 17.47 -3.00 -4.99
N LYS A 21 16.22 -3.32 -5.29
CA LYS A 21 15.78 -3.65 -6.64
C LYS A 21 14.39 -3.11 -6.92
N THR A 22 14.23 -2.55 -8.12
CA THR A 22 12.95 -2.27 -8.76
C THR A 22 12.87 -3.14 -10.01
N LEU A 23 11.86 -3.98 -10.13
CA LEU A 23 11.71 -4.90 -11.26
C LEU A 23 11.40 -4.13 -12.54
N THR A 24 11.98 -4.57 -13.63
CA THR A 24 11.60 -4.13 -14.99
C THR A 24 10.31 -4.81 -15.45
N ALA A 25 9.67 -4.30 -16.49
CA ALA A 25 8.48 -4.93 -17.05
C ALA A 25 8.71 -6.40 -17.46
N SER A 26 9.87 -6.71 -18.04
CA SER A 26 10.23 -8.09 -18.42
C SER A 26 10.40 -9.02 -17.23
N GLU A 27 10.96 -8.53 -16.14
CA GLU A 27 11.08 -9.28 -14.88
C GLU A 27 9.71 -9.51 -14.24
N ILE A 28 8.83 -8.50 -14.24
CA ILE A 28 7.45 -8.64 -13.75
C ILE A 28 6.70 -9.71 -14.55
N ILE A 29 6.82 -9.71 -15.88
CA ILE A 29 6.20 -10.72 -16.74
C ILE A 29 6.74 -12.12 -16.43
N ALA A 30 8.04 -12.27 -16.23
CA ALA A 30 8.65 -13.56 -15.91
C ALA A 30 8.11 -14.12 -14.59
N GLU A 31 8.08 -13.30 -13.54
CA GLU A 31 7.51 -13.68 -12.24
C GLU A 31 6.00 -14.00 -12.35
N ALA A 32 5.24 -13.17 -13.08
CA ALA A 32 3.82 -13.39 -13.32
C ALA A 32 3.55 -14.74 -13.99
N SER A 33 4.37 -15.10 -14.99
CA SER A 33 4.25 -16.37 -15.68
C SER A 33 4.44 -17.57 -14.76
N VAL A 34 5.42 -17.50 -13.85
CA VAL A 34 5.66 -18.56 -12.85
C VAL A 34 4.47 -18.70 -11.89
N LEU A 35 3.99 -17.58 -11.34
CA LEU A 35 2.86 -17.58 -10.41
C LEU A 35 1.57 -18.09 -11.08
N SER A 36 1.29 -17.65 -12.30
CA SER A 36 0.12 -18.11 -13.06
C SER A 36 0.19 -19.62 -13.38
N GLN A 37 1.36 -20.14 -13.73
CA GLN A 37 1.56 -21.59 -13.94
C GLN A 37 1.36 -22.42 -12.67
N GLN A 38 1.61 -21.82 -11.49
CA GLN A 38 1.34 -22.44 -10.19
C GLN A 38 -0.14 -22.35 -9.77
N GLY A 39 -1.01 -21.72 -10.59
CA GLY A 39 -2.44 -21.63 -10.35
C GLY A 39 -2.87 -20.45 -9.48
N PHE A 40 -2.01 -19.48 -9.23
CA PHE A 40 -2.42 -18.25 -8.52
C PHE A 40 -3.28 -17.39 -9.43
N GLU A 41 -4.46 -17.00 -8.94
CA GLU A 41 -5.40 -16.11 -9.62
C GLU A 41 -5.35 -14.66 -9.13
N HIS A 42 -4.71 -14.42 -7.99
CA HIS A 42 -4.60 -13.12 -7.35
C HIS A 42 -3.14 -12.77 -7.08
N VAL A 43 -2.77 -11.54 -7.33
CA VAL A 43 -1.41 -11.06 -7.04
C VAL A 43 -1.44 -9.74 -6.30
N LEU A 44 -0.51 -9.59 -5.34
CA LEU A 44 -0.26 -8.37 -4.61
C LEU A 44 1.08 -7.77 -5.04
N LEU A 45 1.04 -6.59 -5.65
CA LEU A 45 2.24 -5.78 -5.88
C LEU A 45 2.63 -5.06 -4.61
N VAL A 46 3.84 -5.29 -4.15
CA VAL A 46 4.37 -4.64 -2.95
C VAL A 46 5.59 -3.79 -3.30
N THR A 47 5.62 -2.54 -2.85
CA THR A 47 6.78 -1.67 -2.99
C THR A 47 7.07 -0.93 -1.69
N GLY A 48 8.33 -0.54 -1.49
CA GLY A 48 8.63 0.55 -0.56
C GLY A 48 8.23 1.92 -1.15
N GLU A 49 8.32 2.96 -0.35
CA GLU A 49 8.03 4.33 -0.79
C GLU A 49 9.26 4.96 -1.43
N ALA A 50 9.33 4.96 -2.76
CA ALA A 50 10.44 5.53 -3.55
C ALA A 50 9.90 6.22 -4.81
N GLN A 51 9.18 7.32 -4.67
CA GLN A 51 8.44 8.00 -5.74
C GLN A 51 9.25 8.30 -7.00
N ARG A 52 10.57 8.49 -6.89
CA ARG A 52 11.42 8.72 -8.06
C ARG A 52 11.62 7.47 -8.93
N LYS A 53 11.40 6.27 -8.36
CA LYS A 53 11.59 4.98 -9.04
C LYS A 53 10.26 4.27 -9.30
N VAL A 54 9.38 4.26 -8.29
CA VAL A 54 8.05 3.64 -8.35
C VAL A 54 6.99 4.74 -8.33
N HIS A 55 6.77 5.35 -9.47
CA HIS A 55 5.78 6.43 -9.70
C HIS A 55 4.54 5.90 -10.42
N LEU A 56 3.53 6.74 -10.60
CA LEU A 56 2.24 6.35 -11.22
C LEU A 56 2.44 5.55 -12.52
N GLN A 57 3.28 6.02 -13.44
CA GLN A 57 3.47 5.33 -14.72
C GLN A 57 4.06 3.93 -14.53
N TYR A 58 4.99 3.73 -13.60
CA TYR A 58 5.51 2.39 -13.27
C TYR A 58 4.40 1.45 -12.80
N PHE A 59 3.49 1.93 -11.93
CA PHE A 59 2.36 1.13 -11.46
C PHE A 59 1.39 0.80 -12.60
N ARG A 60 1.09 1.77 -13.45
CA ARG A 60 0.22 1.56 -14.63
C ARG A 60 0.79 0.50 -15.57
N ASP A 61 2.08 0.57 -15.85
CA ASP A 61 2.76 -0.39 -16.74
C ASP A 61 2.79 -1.78 -16.09
N ALA A 62 3.04 -1.88 -14.76
CA ALA A 62 2.97 -3.13 -14.02
C ALA A 62 1.56 -3.75 -14.07
N LEU A 63 0.50 -2.97 -13.83
CA LEU A 63 -0.88 -3.46 -13.90
C LEU A 63 -1.23 -3.98 -15.31
N ARG A 64 -0.81 -3.27 -16.35
CA ARG A 64 -1.08 -3.68 -17.76
C ARG A 64 -0.46 -5.02 -18.11
N VAL A 65 0.78 -5.26 -17.66
CA VAL A 65 1.45 -6.53 -17.96
C VAL A 65 0.92 -7.67 -17.08
N LEU A 66 0.39 -7.40 -15.88
CA LEU A 66 -0.16 -8.39 -14.97
C LEU A 66 -1.61 -8.77 -15.28
N ARG A 67 -2.41 -7.83 -15.80
CA ARG A 67 -3.84 -8.01 -16.06
C ARG A 67 -4.20 -9.26 -16.88
N PRO A 68 -3.44 -9.69 -17.92
CA PRO A 68 -3.74 -10.91 -18.65
C PRO A 68 -3.53 -12.20 -17.84
N HIS A 69 -2.79 -12.15 -16.74
CA HIS A 69 -2.37 -13.32 -15.98
C HIS A 69 -3.19 -13.56 -14.70
N PHE A 70 -3.86 -12.52 -14.18
CA PHE A 70 -4.52 -12.60 -12.87
C PHE A 70 -5.93 -12.00 -12.90
N ALA A 71 -6.85 -12.66 -12.18
CA ALA A 71 -8.22 -12.21 -12.02
C ALA A 71 -8.32 -10.96 -11.14
N ASN A 72 -7.48 -10.87 -10.11
CA ASN A 72 -7.44 -9.71 -9.20
C ASN A 72 -6.02 -9.19 -9.01
N LEU A 73 -5.88 -7.88 -9.19
CA LEU A 73 -4.65 -7.14 -8.97
C LEU A 73 -4.80 -6.27 -7.72
N SER A 74 -3.94 -6.48 -6.77
CA SER A 74 -3.90 -5.72 -5.50
C SER A 74 -2.56 -5.00 -5.36
N MET A 75 -2.54 -3.90 -4.61
CA MET A 75 -1.33 -3.12 -4.37
C MET A 75 -1.17 -2.81 -2.88
N GLU A 76 0.06 -2.97 -2.38
CA GLU A 76 0.52 -2.45 -1.10
C GLU A 76 1.73 -1.56 -1.37
N VAL A 77 1.47 -0.29 -1.60
CA VAL A 77 2.45 0.67 -2.07
C VAL A 77 2.34 1.98 -1.28
N GLN A 78 3.18 2.93 -1.63
CA GLN A 78 3.10 4.27 -1.06
C GLN A 78 1.72 4.91 -1.26
N PRO A 79 1.23 5.73 -0.31
CA PRO A 79 0.04 6.54 -0.53
C PRO A 79 0.16 7.43 -1.77
N LEU A 80 -0.91 7.46 -2.56
CA LEU A 80 -1.01 8.25 -3.79
C LEU A 80 -2.10 9.31 -3.66
N GLU A 81 -2.16 10.21 -4.65
CA GLU A 81 -3.25 11.15 -4.82
C GLU A 81 -4.52 10.45 -5.33
N GLN A 82 -5.69 11.04 -5.09
CA GLN A 82 -6.97 10.46 -5.52
C GLN A 82 -7.00 10.20 -7.03
N HIS A 83 -6.62 11.17 -7.85
CA HIS A 83 -6.62 11.04 -9.32
C HIS A 83 -5.66 9.96 -9.84
N GLU A 84 -4.59 9.67 -9.08
CA GLU A 84 -3.67 8.56 -9.40
C GLU A 84 -4.37 7.22 -9.15
N TYR A 85 -5.11 7.07 -8.03
CA TYR A 85 -5.92 5.88 -7.77
C TYR A 85 -7.04 5.69 -8.79
N GLU A 86 -7.70 6.75 -9.23
CA GLU A 86 -8.70 6.72 -10.32
C GLU A 86 -8.08 6.16 -11.61
N SER A 87 -6.87 6.61 -11.96
CA SER A 87 -6.13 6.09 -13.11
C SER A 87 -5.81 4.60 -12.99
N LEU A 88 -5.33 4.18 -11.80
CA LEU A 88 -5.00 2.77 -11.54
C LEU A 88 -6.25 1.87 -11.50
N ALA A 89 -7.35 2.35 -10.95
CA ALA A 89 -8.64 1.64 -10.97
C ALA A 89 -9.11 1.41 -12.43
N SER A 90 -8.93 2.40 -13.31
CA SER A 90 -9.22 2.27 -14.74
C SER A 90 -8.29 1.26 -15.44
N ASP A 91 -7.04 1.13 -15.01
CA ASP A 91 -6.09 0.13 -15.51
C ASP A 91 -6.33 -1.29 -14.92
N GLY A 92 -7.33 -1.47 -14.04
CA GLY A 92 -7.76 -2.77 -13.51
C GLY A 92 -7.31 -3.07 -12.08
N LEU A 93 -6.84 -2.08 -11.34
CA LEU A 93 -6.57 -2.24 -9.91
C LEU A 93 -7.86 -2.57 -9.16
N HIS A 94 -7.84 -3.67 -8.40
CA HIS A 94 -8.99 -4.15 -7.63
C HIS A 94 -8.95 -3.71 -6.18
N SER A 95 -7.81 -3.85 -5.53
CA SER A 95 -7.66 -3.53 -4.11
C SER A 95 -6.35 -2.83 -3.78
N VAL A 96 -6.38 -2.01 -2.74
CA VAL A 96 -5.20 -1.35 -2.18
C VAL A 96 -5.18 -1.55 -0.68
N LEU A 97 -4.01 -1.92 -0.15
CA LEU A 97 -3.75 -2.03 1.27
C LEU A 97 -2.83 -0.87 1.69
N VAL A 98 -3.26 -0.12 2.68
CA VAL A 98 -2.42 0.93 3.31
C VAL A 98 -2.57 0.81 4.82
N TYR A 99 -1.57 0.23 5.45
CA TYR A 99 -1.56 0.09 6.90
C TYR A 99 -1.22 1.40 7.57
N GLN A 100 -2.07 1.81 8.52
CA GLN A 100 -1.84 3.00 9.33
C GLN A 100 -0.64 2.81 10.28
N GLU A 101 -0.30 1.58 10.58
CA GLU A 101 0.70 1.10 11.52
C GLU A 101 0.25 1.31 12.97
N THR A 102 0.07 2.56 13.41
CA THR A 102 -0.51 2.92 14.70
C THR A 102 -1.34 4.20 14.59
N TYR A 103 -2.40 4.31 15.36
CA TYR A 103 -3.20 5.53 15.52
C TYR A 103 -2.68 6.43 16.62
N HIS A 104 -1.73 5.95 17.44
CA HIS A 104 -1.12 6.76 18.49
C HIS A 104 -0.09 7.72 17.90
N PHE A 105 -0.41 9.02 17.90
CA PHE A 105 0.39 10.05 17.24
C PHE A 105 1.86 10.08 17.69
N GLY A 106 2.11 9.97 19.01
CA GLY A 106 3.46 9.99 19.57
C GLY A 106 4.29 8.80 19.08
N SER A 107 3.73 7.59 19.15
CA SER A 107 4.38 6.37 18.65
C SER A 107 4.58 6.39 17.14
N TYR A 108 3.57 6.86 16.38
CA TYR A 108 3.72 7.01 14.94
C TYR A 108 4.94 7.87 14.59
N ARG A 109 5.05 9.03 15.24
CA ARG A 109 6.15 9.97 15.00
C ARG A 109 7.52 9.44 15.43
N SER A 110 7.59 8.67 16.51
CA SER A 110 8.86 8.09 17.00
C SER A 110 9.38 7.00 16.06
N HIS A 111 8.49 6.19 15.49
CA HIS A 111 8.85 5.09 14.59
C HIS A 111 9.07 5.51 13.14
N HIS A 112 8.53 6.67 12.69
CA HIS A 112 8.61 7.14 11.31
C HIS A 112 9.33 8.48 11.24
N THR A 113 10.66 8.45 11.32
CA THR A 113 11.46 9.66 11.55
C THR A 113 11.85 10.41 10.29
N LYS A 114 11.73 9.79 9.10
CA LYS A 114 12.10 10.41 7.82
C LYS A 114 11.28 9.83 6.66
N GLY A 115 11.15 10.66 5.61
CA GLY A 115 10.43 10.33 4.38
C GLY A 115 8.95 10.69 4.43
N LYS A 116 8.22 10.38 3.37
CA LYS A 116 6.78 10.74 3.28
C LYS A 116 5.92 10.01 4.31
N LYS A 117 6.33 8.80 4.70
CA LYS A 117 5.63 8.02 5.73
C LYS A 117 5.62 8.73 7.09
N SER A 118 6.52 9.70 7.36
CA SER A 118 6.46 10.51 8.58
C SER A 118 5.24 11.44 8.66
N ASN A 119 4.55 11.69 7.56
CA ASN A 119 3.29 12.42 7.54
C ASN A 119 2.12 11.49 7.86
N MET A 120 1.78 11.40 9.15
CA MET A 120 0.71 10.55 9.65
C MET A 120 -0.66 10.89 9.04
N ILE A 121 -0.98 12.19 8.91
CA ILE A 121 -2.28 12.63 8.40
C ILE A 121 -2.45 12.23 6.93
N TRP A 122 -1.45 12.46 6.11
CA TRP A 122 -1.44 12.02 4.72
C TRP A 122 -1.73 10.52 4.56
N ARG A 123 -1.16 9.71 5.46
CA ARG A 123 -1.36 8.27 5.47
C ARG A 123 -2.76 7.91 5.98
N LEU A 124 -3.21 8.55 7.07
CA LEU A 124 -4.53 8.34 7.66
C LEU A 124 -5.67 8.62 6.66
N GLU A 125 -5.52 9.65 5.83
CA GLU A 125 -6.51 10.05 4.82
C GLU A 125 -6.44 9.21 3.53
N THR A 126 -5.52 8.24 3.43
CA THR A 126 -5.38 7.44 2.21
C THR A 126 -6.61 6.59 1.91
N PRO A 127 -7.26 5.92 2.88
CA PRO A 127 -8.49 5.17 2.63
C PRO A 127 -9.62 6.04 2.07
N ASP A 128 -9.74 7.30 2.49
CA ASP A 128 -10.71 8.25 1.93
C ASP A 128 -10.42 8.54 0.45
N ARG A 129 -9.15 8.77 0.08
CA ARG A 129 -8.76 8.95 -1.32
C ARG A 129 -9.05 7.71 -2.16
N LEU A 130 -8.86 6.52 -1.58
CA LEU A 130 -9.18 5.24 -2.24
C LEU A 130 -10.69 5.07 -2.45
N GLY A 131 -11.50 5.33 -1.43
CA GLY A 131 -12.95 5.25 -1.50
C GLY A 131 -13.53 6.25 -2.51
N ALA A 132 -13.06 7.51 -2.46
CA ALA A 132 -13.45 8.55 -3.41
C ALA A 132 -13.05 8.21 -4.86
N ALA A 133 -11.90 7.54 -5.06
CA ALA A 133 -11.45 7.05 -6.37
C ALA A 133 -12.22 5.80 -6.86
N GLY A 134 -13.09 5.23 -6.05
CA GLY A 134 -13.89 4.04 -6.41
C GLY A 134 -13.10 2.73 -6.43
N VAL A 135 -12.02 2.63 -5.68
CA VAL A 135 -11.29 1.37 -5.48
C VAL A 135 -12.21 0.36 -4.78
N LYS A 136 -12.28 -0.87 -5.28
CA LYS A 136 -13.27 -1.86 -4.85
C LYS A 136 -13.00 -2.43 -3.47
N LYS A 137 -11.74 -2.63 -3.12
CA LYS A 137 -11.32 -3.16 -1.83
C LYS A 137 -10.26 -2.27 -1.18
N ILE A 138 -10.49 -1.90 0.07
CA ILE A 138 -9.58 -1.06 0.86
C ILE A 138 -9.13 -1.86 2.07
N GLY A 139 -7.84 -2.20 2.13
CA GLY A 139 -7.26 -2.88 3.28
C GLY A 139 -6.73 -1.90 4.31
N LEU A 140 -7.21 -2.02 5.54
CA LEU A 140 -6.70 -1.31 6.71
C LEU A 140 -5.89 -2.26 7.60
N GLY A 141 -4.99 -1.69 8.40
CA GLY A 141 -4.28 -2.47 9.40
C GLY A 141 -3.41 -1.64 10.33
N CYS A 142 -3.05 -2.27 11.43
CA CYS A 142 -2.08 -1.77 12.40
C CYS A 142 -0.96 -2.80 12.58
N LEU A 143 0.23 -2.31 12.92
CA LEU A 143 1.32 -3.14 13.40
C LEU A 143 1.28 -3.13 14.92
N TYR A 144 0.65 -4.15 15.50
CA TYR A 144 0.55 -4.26 16.94
C TYR A 144 1.91 -4.44 17.59
N GLY A 145 2.17 -3.67 18.64
CA GLY A 145 3.44 -3.64 19.35
C GLY A 145 4.25 -2.36 19.15
N LEU A 146 3.78 -1.44 18.30
CA LEU A 146 4.36 -0.09 18.19
C LEU A 146 3.93 0.83 19.36
N THR A 147 2.90 0.43 20.10
CA THR A 147 2.42 1.09 21.32
C THR A 147 2.36 0.07 22.46
N GLU A 148 2.40 0.55 23.70
CA GLU A 148 2.25 -0.31 24.87
C GLU A 148 0.86 -0.97 24.93
N ASP A 149 -0.19 -0.22 24.56
CA ASP A 149 -1.57 -0.72 24.51
C ASP A 149 -2.08 -0.89 23.08
N TRP A 150 -1.92 -2.09 22.56
CA TRP A 150 -2.42 -2.49 21.23
C TRP A 150 -3.96 -2.36 21.09
N ARG A 151 -4.71 -2.37 22.20
CA ARG A 151 -6.18 -2.26 22.17
C ARG A 151 -6.63 -0.91 21.66
N THR A 152 -5.86 0.15 21.96
CA THR A 152 -6.10 1.49 21.41
C THR A 152 -6.05 1.47 19.89
N ASP A 153 -5.02 0.86 19.30
CA ASP A 153 -4.91 0.74 17.85
C ASP A 153 -6.03 -0.12 17.26
N ALA A 154 -6.40 -1.22 17.91
CA ALA A 154 -7.51 -2.06 17.46
C ALA A 154 -8.85 -1.31 17.47
N PHE A 155 -9.10 -0.53 18.52
CA PHE A 155 -10.32 0.29 18.66
C PHE A 155 -10.41 1.36 17.56
N PHE A 156 -9.33 2.12 17.33
CA PHE A 156 -9.33 3.13 16.29
C PHE A 156 -9.36 2.54 14.87
N ALA A 157 -8.74 1.39 14.64
CA ALA A 157 -8.88 0.68 13.37
C ALA A 157 -10.34 0.27 13.10
N ALA A 158 -11.05 -0.23 14.13
CA ALA A 158 -12.47 -0.57 14.01
C ALA A 158 -13.35 0.66 13.76
N LEU A 159 -13.10 1.79 14.44
CA LEU A 159 -13.80 3.04 14.17
C LEU A 159 -13.55 3.57 12.76
N HIS A 160 -12.31 3.49 12.27
CA HIS A 160 -11.96 3.92 10.93
C HIS A 160 -12.65 3.03 9.88
N LEU A 161 -12.71 1.72 10.12
CA LEU A 161 -13.44 0.80 9.26
C LEU A 161 -14.93 1.15 9.20
N ASP A 162 -15.59 1.31 10.35
CA ASP A 162 -17.02 1.69 10.43
C ASP A 162 -17.30 3.01 9.70
N TYR A 163 -16.41 4.00 9.84
CA TYR A 163 -16.50 5.25 9.11
C TYR A 163 -16.41 5.04 7.59
N LEU A 164 -15.44 4.25 7.11
CA LEU A 164 -15.24 4.01 5.68
C LEU A 164 -16.40 3.21 5.07
N GLU A 165 -16.92 2.19 5.76
CA GLU A 165 -18.08 1.40 5.30
C GLU A 165 -19.33 2.26 5.15
N ARG A 166 -19.55 3.22 6.06
CA ARG A 166 -20.68 4.15 5.96
C ARG A 166 -20.49 5.19 4.86
N THR A 167 -19.28 5.66 4.67
CA THR A 167 -18.98 6.75 3.72
C THR A 167 -18.83 6.20 2.29
N TYR A 168 -18.17 5.06 2.15
CA TYR A 168 -17.82 4.46 0.86
C TYR A 168 -18.43 3.05 0.71
N TRP A 169 -19.73 2.93 0.91
CA TRP A 169 -20.45 1.66 0.92
C TRP A 169 -20.31 0.79 -0.34
N ARG A 170 -19.73 1.32 -1.42
CA ARG A 170 -19.39 0.58 -2.65
C ARG A 170 -18.00 -0.06 -2.61
N SER A 171 -17.21 0.28 -1.63
CA SER A 171 -15.90 -0.33 -1.36
C SER A 171 -16.04 -1.30 -0.17
N THR A 172 -15.31 -2.41 -0.20
CA THR A 172 -15.33 -3.43 0.87
C THR A 172 -13.95 -3.59 1.50
#